data_3fb7b7fbe301b678a962f4e734051bba
#
_entry.id   3fb7b7fbe301b678a962f4e734051bba
#
_cell.length_a   1.000
_cell.length_b   1.000
_cell.length_c   1.000
_cell.angle_alpha   90.00
_cell.angle_beta   90.00
_cell.angle_gamma   90.00
#
_symmetry.space_group_name_H-M   'P 1'
#
loop_
_entity.id
_entity.type
_entity.pdbx_description
1 polymer ?
#
loop_
_entity_poly.entity_id
_entity_poly.type
_entity_poly.pdbx_seq_one_letter_code
_entity_poly.pdbx_strand_id
1 'polypeptide(L)'
;HPALIKEDSYIAKINGVLNAVIIESDPVGKTVLQAEGAGPGPTTSSLISDLCSILRGNVKFPFVLANKKRKVGTFENIDNKKFSIYLRLDVKDKHGILSDVTKIMAKNKVSVKRLIQNPTINKKNASIVIITHGAKSSSLAKVLSVLQKKKYMVNKPKIIRIENI
;
A
#
# COMPACT_ATOMS: atom_id res chain seq x y z
N HIS A 1 -3.22 4.30 -1.80
CA HIS A 1 -3.42 3.05 -2.55
C HIS A 1 -3.85 1.92 -1.61
N PRO A 2 -4.61 0.93 -2.09
CA PRO A 2 -4.89 -0.29 -1.32
C PRO A 2 -3.59 -1.01 -0.96
N ALA A 3 -3.49 -1.51 0.26
CA ALA A 3 -2.34 -2.25 0.75
C ALA A 3 -2.77 -3.45 1.60
N LEU A 4 -1.96 -4.50 1.61
CA LEU A 4 -2.07 -5.59 2.58
C LEU A 4 -1.25 -5.20 3.81
N ILE A 5 -1.83 -5.36 4.97
CA ILE A 5 -1.21 -5.14 6.27
C ILE A 5 -1.31 -6.40 7.12
N LYS A 6 -0.51 -6.50 8.17
CA LYS A 6 -0.60 -7.60 9.11
C LYS A 6 -1.90 -7.51 9.91
N GLU A 7 -2.54 -8.64 10.13
CA GLU A 7 -3.81 -8.74 10.88
C GLU A 7 -3.67 -8.27 12.34
N ASP A 8 -2.48 -8.42 12.92
CA ASP A 8 -2.16 -8.00 14.28
C ASP A 8 -1.82 -6.50 14.41
N SER A 9 -1.77 -5.76 13.30
CA SER A 9 -1.51 -4.31 13.32
C SER A 9 -2.72 -3.52 13.85
N TYR A 10 -2.46 -2.35 14.43
CA TYR A 10 -3.52 -1.45 14.90
C TYR A 10 -4.52 -1.08 13.81
N ILE A 11 -4.04 -0.77 12.61
CA ILE A 11 -4.90 -0.37 11.48
C ILE A 11 -5.81 -1.51 11.03
N ALA A 12 -5.37 -2.77 11.13
CA ALA A 12 -6.18 -3.92 10.74
C ALA A 12 -7.46 -4.09 11.59
N LYS A 13 -7.49 -3.48 12.77
CA LYS A 13 -8.64 -3.53 13.70
C LYS A 13 -9.62 -2.39 13.49
N ILE A 14 -9.35 -1.48 12.58
CA ILE A 14 -10.22 -0.35 12.26
C ILE A 14 -11.31 -0.82 11.31
N ASN A 15 -12.57 -0.75 11.74
CA ASN A 15 -13.71 -1.28 10.99
C ASN A 15 -14.84 -0.25 10.88
N GLY A 16 -15.76 -0.48 9.94
CA GLY A 16 -16.96 0.32 9.75
C GLY A 16 -16.64 1.75 9.32
N VAL A 17 -17.22 2.73 10.00
CA VAL A 17 -17.07 4.16 9.73
C VAL A 17 -15.82 4.78 10.38
N LEU A 18 -15.04 3.98 11.12
CA LEU A 18 -13.84 4.44 11.78
C LEU A 18 -12.70 4.68 10.78
N ASN A 19 -12.03 5.79 10.96
CA ASN A 19 -10.78 6.13 10.29
C ASN A 19 -9.64 6.19 11.30
N ALA A 20 -8.42 5.94 10.87
CA ALA A 20 -7.25 6.14 11.71
C ALA A 20 -6.10 6.77 10.95
N VAL A 21 -5.29 7.53 11.67
CA VAL A 21 -4.01 8.08 11.20
C VAL A 21 -2.92 7.65 12.17
N ILE A 22 -1.86 7.05 11.64
CA ILE A 22 -0.66 6.75 12.39
C ILE A 22 0.40 7.77 12.05
N ILE A 23 0.94 8.41 13.07
CA ILE A 23 2.02 9.38 12.96
C ILE A 23 3.22 8.81 13.71
N GLU A 24 4.35 8.69 13.03
CA GLU A 24 5.62 8.31 13.64
C GLU A 24 6.52 9.55 13.66
N SER A 25 6.92 9.97 14.84
CA SER A 25 7.67 11.21 15.04
C SER A 25 8.70 11.05 16.16
N ASP A 26 9.75 11.85 16.08
CA ASP A 26 10.81 11.92 17.11
C ASP A 26 10.63 13.22 17.92
N PRO A 27 10.69 13.19 19.25
CA PRO A 27 10.93 12.05 20.15
C PRO A 27 9.68 11.30 20.61
N VAL A 28 8.47 11.69 20.18
CA VAL A 28 7.19 11.14 20.70
C VAL A 28 6.98 9.67 20.33
N GLY A 29 7.57 9.22 19.22
CA GLY A 29 7.36 7.87 18.71
C GLY A 29 6.05 7.75 17.93
N LYS A 30 5.35 6.63 18.10
CA LYS A 30 4.15 6.31 17.35
C LYS A 30 2.90 6.84 18.06
N THR A 31 2.15 7.70 17.37
CA THR A 31 0.84 8.20 17.80
C THR A 31 -0.23 7.64 16.87
N VAL A 32 -1.32 7.15 17.43
CA VAL A 32 -2.49 6.66 16.67
C VAL A 32 -3.69 7.53 17.02
N LEU A 33 -4.28 8.17 16.02
CA LEU A 33 -5.52 8.91 16.13
C LEU A 33 -6.62 8.11 15.44
N GLN A 34 -7.71 7.86 16.13
CA GLN A 34 -8.85 7.11 15.63
C GLN A 34 -10.13 7.88 15.93
N ALA A 35 -10.97 8.04 14.93
CA ALA A 35 -12.28 8.66 15.06
C ALA A 35 -13.24 8.17 13.97
N GLU A 36 -14.52 8.39 14.17
CA GLU A 36 -15.52 8.22 13.12
C GLU A 36 -15.29 9.26 12.03
N GLY A 37 -15.18 8.80 10.77
CA GLY A 37 -14.95 9.67 9.60
C GLY A 37 -16.23 10.10 8.89
N ALA A 38 -17.38 9.52 9.26
CA ALA A 38 -18.67 9.80 8.63
C ALA A 38 -19.81 9.70 9.65
N GLY A 39 -20.90 10.38 9.35
CA GLY A 39 -22.11 10.40 10.17
C GLY A 39 -22.52 11.79 10.63
N PRO A 40 -23.80 12.00 10.99
CA PRO A 40 -24.31 13.33 11.40
C PRO A 40 -23.67 13.79 12.70
N GLY A 41 -23.44 12.90 13.67
CA GLY A 41 -22.84 13.24 14.96
C GLY A 41 -21.42 13.79 14.85
N PRO A 42 -20.46 13.03 14.29
CA PRO A 42 -19.07 13.49 14.11
C PRO A 42 -18.95 14.76 13.27
N THR A 43 -19.76 14.89 12.19
CA THR A 43 -19.76 16.06 11.34
C THR A 43 -20.27 17.30 12.11
N THR A 44 -21.38 17.17 12.82
CA THR A 44 -21.92 18.26 13.64
C THR A 44 -20.95 18.69 14.74
N SER A 45 -20.34 17.71 15.43
CA SER A 45 -19.35 17.98 16.47
C SER A 45 -18.17 18.79 15.94
N SER A 46 -17.65 18.43 14.76
CA SER A 46 -16.53 19.15 14.13
C SER A 46 -16.92 20.57 13.75
N LEU A 47 -18.08 20.76 13.10
CA LEU A 47 -18.58 22.09 12.71
C LEU A 47 -18.79 23.01 13.93
N ILE A 48 -19.41 22.52 14.99
CA ILE A 48 -19.63 23.28 16.20
C ILE A 48 -18.32 23.60 16.91
N SER A 49 -17.37 22.67 16.94
CA SER A 49 -16.04 22.91 17.50
C SER A 49 -15.31 24.03 16.77
N ASP A 50 -15.35 24.04 15.44
CA ASP A 50 -14.72 25.08 14.62
C ASP A 50 -15.40 26.43 14.82
N LEU A 51 -16.72 26.45 14.85
CA LEU A 51 -17.49 27.67 15.13
C LEU A 51 -17.15 28.25 16.51
N CYS A 52 -17.13 27.42 17.54
CA CYS A 52 -16.72 27.83 18.88
C CYS A 52 -15.28 28.36 18.92
N SER A 53 -14.38 27.75 18.17
CA SER A 53 -12.99 28.21 18.09
C SER A 53 -12.87 29.58 17.45
N ILE A 54 -13.64 29.85 16.39
CA ILE A 54 -13.72 31.16 15.75
C ILE A 54 -14.28 32.21 16.70
N LEU A 55 -15.39 31.91 17.36
CA LEU A 55 -16.05 32.86 18.31
C LEU A 55 -15.17 33.18 19.51
N ARG A 56 -14.33 32.26 19.95
CA ARG A 56 -13.34 32.48 21.02
C ARG A 56 -12.08 33.23 20.56
N GLY A 57 -11.99 33.60 19.28
CA GLY A 57 -10.81 34.26 18.72
C GLY A 57 -9.58 33.35 18.60
N ASN A 58 -9.75 32.02 18.70
CA ASN A 58 -8.67 31.04 18.59
C ASN A 58 -8.26 30.78 17.13
N VAL A 59 -8.23 31.84 16.31
CA VAL A 59 -7.76 31.76 14.92
C VAL A 59 -6.21 31.76 14.91
N LYS A 60 -5.61 30.63 15.18
CA LYS A 60 -4.15 30.48 15.11
C LYS A 60 -3.76 29.92 13.76
N PHE A 61 -2.63 30.42 13.23
CA PHE A 61 -2.06 29.80 12.03
C PHE A 61 -1.74 28.32 12.30
N PRO A 62 -2.16 27.39 11.44
CA PRO A 62 -1.73 25.99 11.53
C PRO A 62 -0.19 25.97 11.62
N PHE A 63 0.36 25.15 12.50
CA PHE A 63 1.81 25.03 12.74
C PHE A 63 2.52 26.27 13.29
N VAL A 64 1.80 27.25 13.85
CA VAL A 64 2.36 28.45 14.50
C VAL A 64 3.18 29.36 13.57
N LEU A 65 3.39 28.98 12.31
CA LEU A 65 4.22 29.70 11.34
C LEU A 65 3.37 30.30 10.23
N ALA A 66 3.59 31.58 9.92
CA ALA A 66 2.99 32.24 8.76
C ALA A 66 3.43 31.53 7.45
N ASN A 67 2.54 31.48 6.44
CA ASN A 67 2.78 30.79 5.18
C ASN A 67 4.12 31.17 4.50
N LYS A 68 4.49 32.44 4.56
CA LYS A 68 5.78 32.97 4.00
C LYS A 68 7.02 32.40 4.69
N LYS A 69 6.91 31.90 5.94
CA LYS A 69 8.02 31.31 6.70
C LYS A 69 8.07 29.80 6.61
N ARG A 70 7.11 29.16 5.95
CA ARG A 70 7.08 27.71 5.78
C ARG A 70 8.01 27.29 4.67
N LYS A 71 8.81 26.29 4.92
CA LYS A 71 9.61 25.62 3.89
C LYS A 71 8.71 24.59 3.20
N VAL A 72 8.73 24.57 1.88
CA VAL A 72 8.09 23.50 1.10
C VAL A 72 8.92 22.24 1.31
N GLY A 73 8.28 21.18 1.81
CA GLY A 73 8.93 19.88 1.93
C GLY A 73 9.19 19.27 0.55
N THR A 74 10.26 18.54 0.43
CA THR A 74 10.54 17.74 -0.77
C THR A 74 9.86 16.38 -0.64
N PHE A 75 9.13 15.97 -1.68
CA PHE A 75 8.58 14.62 -1.73
C PHE A 75 9.69 13.62 -2.09
N GLU A 76 9.73 12.50 -1.36
CA GLU A 76 10.62 11.41 -1.70
C GLU A 76 10.18 10.78 -3.03
N ASN A 77 11.15 10.49 -3.91
CA ASN A 77 10.84 9.79 -5.16
C ASN A 77 10.46 8.34 -4.87
N ILE A 78 9.20 8.01 -5.15
CA ILE A 78 8.62 6.68 -4.90
C ILE A 78 9.34 5.57 -5.67
N ASP A 79 10.02 5.88 -6.78
CA ASP A 79 10.75 4.90 -7.61
C ASP A 79 11.93 4.28 -6.88
N ASN A 80 12.52 5.02 -5.94
CA ASN A 80 13.63 4.56 -5.10
C ASN A 80 13.18 3.80 -3.87
N LYS A 81 11.92 3.91 -3.49
CA LYS A 81 11.37 3.26 -2.30
C LYS A 81 11.26 1.75 -2.53
N LYS A 82 11.61 0.98 -1.49
CA LYS A 82 11.50 -0.48 -1.52
C LYS A 82 10.15 -0.90 -0.95
N PHE A 83 9.46 -1.77 -1.68
CA PHE A 83 8.18 -2.35 -1.25
C PHE A 83 8.23 -3.86 -1.35
N SER A 84 7.59 -4.54 -0.41
CA SER A 84 7.17 -5.92 -0.59
C SER A 84 5.82 -5.91 -1.33
N ILE A 85 5.59 -6.89 -2.19
CA ILE A 85 4.32 -7.00 -2.91
C ILE A 85 3.76 -8.41 -2.83
N TYR A 86 2.43 -8.47 -2.86
CA TYR A 86 1.65 -9.62 -3.27
C TYR A 86 1.43 -9.51 -4.78
N LEU A 87 1.85 -10.54 -5.50
CA LEU A 87 1.69 -10.64 -6.95
C LEU A 87 0.93 -11.91 -7.27
N ARG A 88 -0.20 -11.80 -7.97
CA ARG A 88 -0.97 -12.92 -8.49
C ARG A 88 -0.91 -12.94 -10.01
N LEU A 89 -0.54 -14.09 -10.55
CA LEU A 89 -0.44 -14.37 -11.97
C LEU A 89 -1.40 -15.50 -12.31
N ASP A 90 -2.34 -15.24 -13.19
CA ASP A 90 -3.19 -16.28 -13.78
C ASP A 90 -2.54 -16.70 -15.11
N VAL A 91 -2.03 -17.92 -15.17
CA VAL A 91 -1.20 -18.44 -16.28
C VAL A 91 -1.76 -19.76 -16.83
N LYS A 92 -1.41 -20.10 -18.06
CA LYS A 92 -1.65 -21.44 -18.60
C LYS A 92 -0.85 -22.45 -17.77
N ASP A 93 -1.42 -23.64 -17.49
CA ASP A 93 -0.69 -24.67 -16.73
C ASP A 93 0.17 -25.47 -17.69
N LYS A 94 1.46 -25.09 -17.80
CA LYS A 94 2.45 -25.73 -18.65
C LYS A 94 3.81 -25.79 -17.98
N HIS A 95 4.58 -26.81 -18.30
CA HIS A 95 5.96 -26.92 -17.83
C HIS A 95 6.81 -25.69 -18.20
N GLY A 96 7.71 -25.31 -17.31
CA GLY A 96 8.67 -24.22 -17.53
C GLY A 96 8.18 -22.82 -17.25
N ILE A 97 6.87 -22.58 -17.09
CA ILE A 97 6.33 -21.23 -16.83
C ILE A 97 6.85 -20.68 -15.50
N LEU A 98 6.84 -21.47 -14.44
CA LEU A 98 7.36 -21.07 -13.15
C LEU A 98 8.84 -20.69 -13.22
N SER A 99 9.63 -21.46 -13.97
CA SER A 99 11.05 -21.17 -14.22
C SER A 99 11.24 -19.84 -14.96
N ASP A 100 10.42 -19.55 -15.99
CA ASP A 100 10.50 -18.28 -16.71
C ASP A 100 10.13 -17.09 -15.81
N VAL A 101 9.06 -17.22 -15.01
CA VAL A 101 8.64 -16.18 -14.04
C VAL A 101 9.76 -15.88 -13.04
N THR A 102 10.36 -16.92 -12.42
CA THR A 102 11.43 -16.73 -11.44
C THR A 102 12.71 -16.18 -12.06
N LYS A 103 13.05 -16.55 -13.29
CA LYS A 103 14.16 -15.95 -14.05
C LYS A 103 13.93 -14.46 -14.33
N ILE A 104 12.72 -14.07 -14.71
CA ILE A 104 12.38 -12.66 -14.94
C ILE A 104 12.53 -11.86 -13.63
N MET A 105 12.07 -12.41 -12.51
CA MET A 105 12.21 -11.76 -11.19
C MET A 105 13.69 -11.63 -10.81
N ALA A 106 14.49 -12.69 -10.92
CA ALA A 106 15.90 -12.68 -10.60
C ALA A 106 16.68 -11.66 -11.46
N LYS A 107 16.45 -11.64 -12.79
CA LYS A 107 17.06 -10.67 -13.71
C LYS A 107 16.81 -9.21 -13.31
N ASN A 108 15.66 -8.93 -12.70
CA ASN A 108 15.28 -7.59 -12.24
C ASN A 108 15.57 -7.35 -10.75
N LYS A 109 16.36 -8.22 -10.10
CA LYS A 109 16.75 -8.11 -8.69
C LYS A 109 15.56 -8.10 -7.73
N VAL A 110 14.51 -8.87 -8.05
CA VAL A 110 13.34 -9.07 -7.20
C VAL A 110 13.42 -10.46 -6.59
N SER A 111 13.57 -10.53 -5.26
CA SER A 111 13.67 -11.78 -4.51
C SER A 111 12.31 -12.27 -4.06
N VAL A 112 12.06 -13.56 -4.20
CA VAL A 112 10.82 -14.24 -3.78
C VAL A 112 10.94 -14.62 -2.30
N LYS A 113 9.95 -14.23 -1.49
CA LYS A 113 9.83 -14.62 -0.09
C LYS A 113 8.95 -15.87 0.06
N ARG A 114 7.85 -15.93 -0.68
CA ARG A 114 6.92 -17.07 -0.68
C ARG A 114 6.33 -17.23 -2.07
N LEU A 115 6.11 -18.46 -2.48
CA LEU A 115 5.50 -18.81 -3.75
C LEU A 115 4.50 -19.95 -3.50
N ILE A 116 3.29 -19.79 -4.04
CA ILE A 116 2.22 -20.78 -3.98
C ILE A 116 1.66 -20.90 -5.39
N GLN A 117 1.57 -22.14 -5.89
CA GLN A 117 0.90 -22.42 -7.15
C GLN A 117 -0.32 -23.30 -6.88
N ASN A 118 -1.48 -22.82 -7.28
CA ASN A 118 -2.72 -23.55 -7.17
C ASN A 118 -3.29 -23.82 -8.57
N PRO A 119 -3.64 -25.07 -8.91
CA PRO A 119 -4.37 -25.36 -10.12
C PRO A 119 -5.74 -24.69 -10.08
N THR A 120 -6.24 -24.23 -11.22
CA THR A 120 -7.62 -23.76 -11.34
C THR A 120 -8.58 -24.94 -11.51
N ILE A 121 -9.88 -24.70 -11.25
CA ILE A 121 -10.95 -25.71 -11.38
C ILE A 121 -10.89 -26.42 -12.74
N ASN A 122 -10.57 -25.69 -13.81
CA ASN A 122 -10.53 -26.23 -15.18
C ASN A 122 -9.24 -26.96 -15.55
N LYS A 123 -8.28 -27.14 -14.63
CA LYS A 123 -6.97 -27.81 -14.84
C LYS A 123 -6.15 -27.36 -16.08
N LYS A 124 -6.64 -26.37 -16.85
CA LYS A 124 -5.92 -25.79 -18.01
C LYS A 124 -5.06 -24.57 -17.64
N ASN A 125 -5.37 -23.98 -16.52
CA ASN A 125 -4.72 -22.78 -16.01
C ASN A 125 -4.26 -23.00 -14.56
N ALA A 126 -3.30 -22.21 -14.13
CA ALA A 126 -2.82 -22.18 -12.75
C ALA A 126 -2.79 -20.72 -12.24
N SER A 127 -3.01 -20.56 -10.94
CA SER A 127 -2.80 -19.29 -10.27
C SER A 127 -1.49 -19.37 -9.48
N ILE A 128 -0.54 -18.50 -9.82
CA ILE A 128 0.73 -18.36 -9.11
C ILE A 128 0.65 -17.13 -8.25
N VAL A 129 0.76 -17.34 -6.93
CA VAL A 129 0.82 -16.26 -5.94
C VAL A 129 2.25 -16.13 -5.45
N ILE A 130 2.80 -14.93 -5.53
CA ILE A 130 4.17 -14.63 -5.13
C ILE A 130 4.14 -13.49 -4.11
N ILE A 131 4.80 -13.68 -2.98
CA ILE A 131 5.16 -12.62 -2.04
C ILE A 131 6.64 -12.35 -2.20
N THR A 132 7.01 -11.07 -2.40
CA THR A 132 8.40 -10.69 -2.59
C THR A 132 9.03 -10.17 -1.29
N HIS A 133 10.35 -10.20 -1.22
CA HIS A 133 11.09 -9.32 -0.33
C HIS A 133 10.99 -7.87 -0.83
N GLY A 134 11.42 -6.90 -0.01
CA GLY A 134 11.44 -5.50 -0.40
C GLY A 134 12.31 -5.26 -1.64
N ALA A 135 11.70 -4.79 -2.72
CA ALA A 135 12.36 -4.46 -3.98
C ALA A 135 12.04 -3.02 -4.39
N LYS A 136 12.93 -2.39 -5.18
CA LYS A 136 12.69 -1.05 -5.70
C LYS A 136 11.44 -1.02 -6.57
N SER A 137 10.63 0.02 -6.47
CA SER A 137 9.43 0.21 -7.29
C SER A 137 9.73 0.08 -8.79
N SER A 138 10.83 0.65 -9.27
CA SER A 138 11.29 0.54 -10.65
C SER A 138 11.60 -0.89 -11.10
N SER A 139 12.16 -1.73 -10.21
CA SER A 139 12.40 -3.15 -10.49
C SER A 139 11.09 -3.95 -10.61
N LEU A 140 10.16 -3.69 -9.70
CA LEU A 140 8.82 -4.30 -9.74
C LEU A 140 8.05 -3.92 -11.01
N ALA A 141 8.09 -2.64 -11.42
CA ALA A 141 7.48 -2.18 -12.65
C ALA A 141 8.06 -2.88 -13.90
N LYS A 142 9.40 -3.10 -13.95
CA LYS A 142 10.04 -3.86 -15.04
C LYS A 142 9.58 -5.32 -15.07
N VAL A 143 9.51 -5.99 -13.93
CA VAL A 143 8.99 -7.37 -13.84
C VAL A 143 7.57 -7.44 -14.40
N LEU A 144 6.69 -6.54 -13.96
CA LEU A 144 5.29 -6.51 -14.40
C LEU A 144 5.17 -6.27 -15.90
N SER A 145 5.93 -5.32 -16.45
CA SER A 145 5.89 -5.00 -17.88
C SER A 145 6.34 -6.16 -18.76
N VAL A 146 7.33 -6.95 -18.28
CA VAL A 146 7.79 -8.15 -19.00
C VAL A 146 6.77 -9.27 -18.88
N LEU A 147 6.29 -9.57 -17.67
CA LEU A 147 5.32 -10.64 -17.45
C LEU A 147 4.02 -10.42 -18.23
N GLN A 148 3.52 -9.18 -18.28
CA GLN A 148 2.27 -8.85 -18.97
C GLN A 148 2.32 -9.16 -20.47
N LYS A 149 3.50 -9.15 -21.10
CA LYS A 149 3.71 -9.44 -22.53
C LYS A 149 3.83 -10.94 -22.84
N LYS A 150 3.86 -11.81 -21.84
CA LYS A 150 4.08 -13.24 -22.04
C LYS A 150 2.82 -13.94 -22.54
N LYS A 151 2.96 -14.77 -23.57
CA LYS A 151 1.84 -15.51 -24.22
C LYS A 151 1.15 -16.53 -23.30
N TYR A 152 1.77 -16.89 -22.18
CA TYR A 152 1.18 -17.80 -21.21
C TYR A 152 0.30 -17.10 -20.17
N MET A 153 0.30 -15.76 -20.11
CA MET A 153 -0.59 -15.02 -19.25
C MET A 153 -2.03 -15.13 -19.73
N VAL A 154 -2.94 -15.45 -18.82
CA VAL A 154 -4.39 -15.50 -19.08
C VAL A 154 -5.02 -14.14 -18.79
N ASN A 155 -4.60 -13.50 -17.72
CA ASN A 155 -5.07 -12.18 -17.29
C ASN A 155 -3.88 -11.26 -17.00
N LYS A 156 -4.15 -9.95 -16.88
CA LYS A 156 -3.16 -9.00 -16.40
C LYS A 156 -2.70 -9.37 -14.98
N PRO A 157 -1.39 -9.25 -14.66
CA PRO A 157 -0.89 -9.45 -13.31
C PRO A 157 -1.66 -8.58 -12.31
N LYS A 158 -2.04 -9.16 -11.16
CA LYS A 158 -2.66 -8.44 -10.05
C LYS A 158 -1.61 -8.20 -8.99
N ILE A 159 -1.49 -6.95 -8.54
CA ILE A 159 -0.48 -6.53 -7.57
C ILE A 159 -1.13 -5.74 -6.44
N ILE A 160 -0.72 -6.02 -5.21
CA ILE A 160 -1.06 -5.25 -4.02
C ILE A 160 0.23 -5.05 -3.23
N ARG A 161 0.48 -3.85 -2.75
CA ARG A 161 1.62 -3.58 -1.86
C ARG A 161 1.38 -4.20 -0.48
N ILE A 162 2.46 -4.57 0.18
CA ILE A 162 2.44 -5.04 1.56
C ILE A 162 3.15 -3.98 2.39
N GLU A 163 2.44 -3.40 3.34
CA GLU A 163 2.96 -2.40 4.27
C GLU A 163 3.21 -3.03 5.63
N ASN A 164 4.35 -2.70 6.23
CA ASN A 164 4.68 -3.09 7.59
C ASN A 164 4.45 -1.88 8.49
N ILE A 165 3.24 -1.79 9.03
CA ILE A 165 2.80 -0.67 9.86
C ILE A 165 2.69 -1.16 11.31
#